data_9b8e4314ba757e1822ed3f9f79e519d6
#
_entry.id   9b8e4314ba757e1822ed3f9f79e519d6
#
_cell.length_a   1.000
_cell.length_b   1.000
_cell.length_c   1.000
_cell.angle_alpha   90.00
_cell.angle_beta   90.00
_cell.angle_gamma   90.00
#
_symmetry.space_group_name_H-M   'P 1'
#
loop_
_entity.id
_entity.type
_entity.pdbx_description
1 polymer ?
#
loop_
_entity_poly.entity_id
_entity_poly.type
_entity_poly.pdbx_seq_one_letter_code
_entity_poly.pdbx_strand_id
1 'polypeptide(L)'
;MWWFRRRDRAPLRATSSLSLRWRVMLLAMSMVAMVVVLMSFAVYAVISAALYSDIDNQLQSRAQLLIASGSLAADPGKAIEGTAYSDVNAMLVNPGQSIYTAQQPGQTLPVGAAEKAVIRGELFMSRRTTADQRVLAIRLTNGSSLLISKSLKPTEAVMNKLRWVLLIVGGILSLIHISEPTRQAEISYAVFCLKKK
;
A
#
# COMPACT_ATOMS: atom_id res chain seq x y z
N MET A 1 16.80 -74.03 -26.09
CA MET A 1 16.66 -73.29 -24.79
C MET A 1 16.65 -71.82 -25.05
N TRP A 2 15.45 -71.28 -25.39
CA TRP A 2 15.29 -69.85 -25.77
C TRP A 2 14.47 -69.16 -24.70
N TRP A 3 15.10 -68.20 -23.99
CA TRP A 3 14.45 -67.35 -22.98
C TRP A 3 13.83 -66.13 -23.71
N PHE A 4 12.49 -66.13 -23.88
CA PHE A 4 11.71 -64.99 -24.27
C PHE A 4 11.58 -64.04 -23.06
N ARG A 5 12.39 -62.99 -23.04
CA ARG A 5 12.26 -61.90 -22.08
C ARG A 5 11.06 -61.04 -22.50
N ARG A 6 9.90 -61.26 -21.86
CA ARG A 6 8.77 -60.31 -21.95
C ARG A 6 9.25 -58.94 -21.44
N ARG A 7 9.32 -57.94 -22.31
CA ARG A 7 9.40 -56.55 -21.94
C ARG A 7 8.03 -56.13 -21.39
N ASP A 8 7.91 -55.99 -20.09
CA ASP A 8 6.80 -55.34 -19.44
C ASP A 8 6.80 -53.85 -19.91
N ARG A 9 5.88 -53.59 -20.82
CA ARG A 9 5.57 -52.20 -21.19
C ARG A 9 4.86 -51.59 -19.99
N ALA A 10 5.55 -50.71 -19.26
CA ALA A 10 4.95 -49.89 -18.25
C ALA A 10 3.73 -49.16 -18.85
N PRO A 11 2.55 -49.18 -18.21
CA PRO A 11 1.40 -48.47 -18.71
C PRO A 11 1.72 -47.01 -18.75
N LEU A 12 1.63 -46.40 -19.93
CA LEU A 12 1.68 -44.98 -20.13
C LEU A 12 0.65 -44.36 -19.16
N ARG A 13 1.13 -43.50 -18.24
CA ARG A 13 0.28 -42.73 -17.33
C ARG A 13 -0.85 -42.11 -18.15
N ALA A 14 -2.06 -42.64 -17.98
CA ALA A 14 -3.26 -42.01 -18.48
C ALA A 14 -3.31 -40.58 -17.87
N THR A 15 -3.03 -39.59 -18.70
CA THR A 15 -3.34 -38.20 -18.37
C THR A 15 -4.85 -38.17 -18.18
N SER A 16 -5.27 -38.07 -16.91
CA SER A 16 -6.68 -37.94 -16.55
C SER A 16 -7.25 -36.75 -17.27
N SER A 17 -7.91 -36.97 -18.39
CA SER A 17 -8.62 -35.94 -19.14
C SER A 17 -9.78 -35.50 -18.25
N LEU A 18 -9.60 -34.36 -17.58
CA LEU A 18 -10.67 -33.69 -16.81
C LEU A 18 -11.91 -33.64 -17.71
N SER A 19 -13.05 -34.11 -17.18
CA SER A 19 -14.31 -34.12 -17.93
C SER A 19 -14.61 -32.67 -18.43
N LEU A 20 -15.28 -32.54 -19.57
CA LEU A 20 -15.61 -31.26 -20.16
C LEU A 20 -16.29 -30.31 -19.15
N ARG A 21 -17.13 -30.85 -18.26
CA ARG A 21 -17.81 -30.11 -17.18
C ARG A 21 -16.77 -29.46 -16.24
N TRP A 22 -15.74 -30.17 -15.81
CA TRP A 22 -14.68 -29.67 -14.96
C TRP A 22 -13.86 -28.54 -15.63
N ARG A 23 -13.63 -28.64 -16.92
CA ARG A 23 -12.90 -27.59 -17.68
C ARG A 23 -13.71 -26.31 -17.75
N VAL A 24 -15.00 -26.39 -18.06
CA VAL A 24 -15.88 -25.21 -18.10
C VAL A 24 -16.03 -24.58 -16.72
N MET A 25 -16.17 -25.41 -15.67
CA MET A 25 -16.26 -24.93 -14.30
C MET A 25 -14.99 -24.21 -13.85
N LEU A 26 -13.81 -24.77 -14.13
CA LEU A 26 -12.51 -24.14 -13.80
C LEU A 26 -12.32 -22.82 -14.57
N LEU A 27 -12.73 -22.75 -15.84
CA LEU A 27 -12.68 -21.50 -16.60
C LEU A 27 -13.59 -20.43 -16.01
N ALA A 28 -14.81 -20.75 -15.66
CA ALA A 28 -15.74 -19.81 -15.03
C ALA A 28 -15.20 -19.32 -13.69
N MET A 29 -14.67 -20.22 -12.84
CA MET A 29 -14.08 -19.88 -11.56
C MET A 29 -12.83 -19.01 -11.70
N SER A 30 -11.97 -19.32 -12.67
CA SER A 30 -10.77 -18.50 -12.90
C SER A 30 -11.11 -17.08 -13.35
N MET A 31 -12.17 -16.92 -14.13
CA MET A 31 -12.65 -15.61 -14.58
C MET A 31 -13.16 -14.78 -13.40
N VAL A 32 -14.00 -15.37 -12.52
CA VAL A 32 -14.49 -14.69 -11.31
C VAL A 32 -13.33 -14.33 -10.37
N ALA A 33 -12.42 -15.26 -10.11
CA ALA A 33 -11.25 -15.02 -9.27
C ALA A 33 -10.38 -13.87 -9.84
N MET A 34 -10.18 -13.84 -11.15
CA MET A 34 -9.44 -12.77 -11.82
C MET A 34 -10.11 -11.40 -11.61
N VAL A 35 -11.43 -11.31 -11.76
CA VAL A 35 -12.18 -10.06 -11.54
C VAL A 35 -12.04 -9.60 -10.10
N VAL A 36 -12.18 -10.50 -9.12
CA VAL A 36 -12.03 -10.16 -7.69
C VAL A 36 -10.61 -9.65 -7.39
N VAL A 37 -9.58 -10.30 -7.94
CA VAL A 37 -8.18 -9.86 -7.76
C VAL A 37 -7.96 -8.48 -8.38
N LEU A 38 -8.45 -8.24 -9.60
CA LEU A 38 -8.32 -6.94 -10.26
C LEU A 38 -9.03 -5.82 -9.49
N MET A 39 -10.24 -6.07 -9.00
CA MET A 39 -10.99 -5.11 -8.17
C MET A 39 -10.26 -4.82 -6.86
N SER A 40 -9.76 -5.85 -6.18
CA SER A 40 -8.99 -5.69 -4.94
C SER A 40 -7.72 -4.88 -5.16
N PHE A 41 -7.02 -5.13 -6.26
CA PHE A 41 -5.84 -4.36 -6.64
C PHE A 41 -6.18 -2.89 -6.94
N ALA A 42 -7.27 -2.63 -7.69
CA ALA A 42 -7.71 -1.29 -8.01
C ALA A 42 -8.07 -0.49 -6.74
N VAL A 43 -8.85 -1.09 -5.82
CA VAL A 43 -9.21 -0.46 -4.55
C VAL A 43 -7.96 -0.17 -3.72
N TYR A 44 -7.04 -1.12 -3.61
CA TYR A 44 -5.78 -0.91 -2.89
C TYR A 44 -4.95 0.23 -3.49
N ALA A 45 -4.82 0.30 -4.81
CA ALA A 45 -4.07 1.33 -5.50
C ALA A 45 -4.68 2.73 -5.28
N VAL A 46 -6.02 2.86 -5.38
CA VAL A 46 -6.72 4.13 -5.16
C VAL A 46 -6.56 4.61 -3.72
N ILE A 47 -6.78 3.74 -2.74
CA ILE A 47 -6.67 4.10 -1.33
C ILE A 47 -5.22 4.46 -0.97
N SER A 48 -4.23 3.71 -1.45
CA SER A 48 -2.83 4.04 -1.19
C SER A 48 -2.45 5.39 -1.78
N ALA A 49 -2.83 5.68 -3.02
CA ALA A 49 -2.57 6.98 -3.65
C ALA A 49 -3.25 8.13 -2.89
N ALA A 50 -4.49 7.95 -2.44
CA ALA A 50 -5.22 8.95 -1.66
C ALA A 50 -4.54 9.24 -0.30
N LEU A 51 -4.11 8.20 0.42
CA LEU A 51 -3.44 8.36 1.72
C LEU A 51 -2.10 9.09 1.59
N TYR A 52 -1.28 8.77 0.59
CA TYR A 52 -0.02 9.47 0.36
C TYR A 52 -0.23 10.92 -0.08
N SER A 53 -1.24 11.18 -0.93
CA SER A 53 -1.61 12.54 -1.31
C SER A 53 -2.09 13.36 -0.13
N ASP A 54 -2.87 12.76 0.78
CA ASP A 54 -3.35 13.43 1.99
C ASP A 54 -2.19 13.82 2.91
N ILE A 55 -1.20 12.95 3.10
CA ILE A 55 0.01 13.27 3.88
C ILE A 55 0.78 14.43 3.23
N ASP A 56 0.95 14.44 1.92
CA ASP A 56 1.63 15.53 1.22
C ASP A 56 0.89 16.86 1.38
N ASN A 57 -0.43 16.85 1.27
CA ASN A 57 -1.27 18.03 1.47
C ASN A 57 -1.19 18.53 2.92
N GLN A 58 -1.21 17.64 3.91
CA GLN A 58 -1.06 18.01 5.31
C GLN A 58 0.30 18.63 5.58
N LEU A 59 1.39 18.04 5.09
CA LEU A 59 2.74 18.59 5.25
C LEU A 59 2.85 19.98 4.59
N GLN A 60 2.32 20.13 3.38
CA GLN A 60 2.34 21.41 2.67
C GLN A 60 1.51 22.48 3.39
N SER A 61 0.31 22.14 3.84
CA SER A 61 -0.54 23.08 4.59
C SER A 61 0.10 23.52 5.89
N ARG A 62 0.73 22.59 6.63
CA ARG A 62 1.48 22.91 7.85
C ARG A 62 2.67 23.84 7.57
N ALA A 63 3.45 23.54 6.52
CA ALA A 63 4.55 24.41 6.10
C ALA A 63 4.05 25.81 5.76
N GLN A 64 2.97 25.93 4.99
CA GLN A 64 2.38 27.22 4.61
C GLN A 64 1.87 28.00 5.82
N LEU A 65 1.22 27.36 6.77
CA LEU A 65 0.77 28.01 8.01
C LEU A 65 1.94 28.57 8.81
N LEU A 66 3.03 27.82 8.98
CA LEU A 66 4.23 28.28 9.66
C LEU A 66 4.88 29.48 8.94
N ILE A 67 4.93 29.46 7.63
CA ILE A 67 5.48 30.52 6.81
C ILE A 67 4.57 31.77 6.86
N ALA A 68 3.25 31.60 6.68
CA ALA A 68 2.28 32.67 6.61
C ALA A 68 2.07 33.39 7.96
N SER A 69 2.21 32.67 9.07
CA SER A 69 2.09 33.27 10.42
C SER A 69 3.19 34.25 10.75
N GLY A 70 4.28 34.30 9.98
CA GLY A 70 5.45 35.10 10.26
C GLY A 70 6.21 34.72 11.54
N SER A 71 5.75 33.69 12.24
CA SER A 71 6.32 33.23 13.51
C SER A 71 7.78 32.74 13.34
N LEU A 72 8.10 32.14 12.20
CA LEU A 72 9.47 31.72 11.87
C LEU A 72 10.45 32.89 11.75
N ALA A 73 9.97 34.11 11.41
CA ALA A 73 10.81 35.30 11.33
C ALA A 73 10.91 36.00 12.68
N ALA A 74 9.85 35.98 13.50
CA ALA A 74 9.78 36.66 14.78
C ALA A 74 10.50 35.89 15.90
N ASP A 75 10.19 34.62 16.08
CA ASP A 75 10.81 33.74 17.09
C ASP A 75 10.86 32.30 16.53
N PRO A 76 11.93 31.95 15.79
CA PRO A 76 12.07 30.62 15.17
C PRO A 76 12.01 29.47 16.17
N GLY A 77 12.55 29.66 17.39
CA GLY A 77 12.57 28.63 18.43
C GLY A 77 11.16 28.27 18.85
N LYS A 78 10.35 29.24 19.27
CA LYS A 78 8.97 29.00 19.71
C LYS A 78 8.07 28.51 18.59
N ALA A 79 8.28 29.02 17.35
CA ALA A 79 7.51 28.58 16.20
C ALA A 79 7.73 27.06 15.91
N ILE A 80 8.96 26.60 16.00
CA ILE A 80 9.32 25.20 15.81
C ILE A 80 8.90 24.35 17.02
N GLU A 81 9.12 24.81 18.26
CA GLU A 81 8.66 24.11 19.46
C GLU A 81 7.14 23.91 19.48
N GLY A 82 6.36 24.88 18.98
CA GLY A 82 4.92 24.74 18.80
C GLY A 82 4.50 23.57 17.92
N THR A 83 5.36 23.12 17.02
CA THR A 83 5.11 21.92 16.19
C THR A 83 5.34 20.61 16.94
N ALA A 84 6.06 20.61 18.05
CA ALA A 84 6.32 19.39 18.86
C ALA A 84 5.04 18.75 19.42
N TYR A 85 3.97 19.54 19.59
CA TYR A 85 2.66 19.06 20.03
C TYR A 85 1.80 18.50 18.88
N SER A 86 2.31 18.57 17.66
CA SER A 86 1.66 17.99 16.49
C SER A 86 2.28 16.61 16.15
N ASP A 87 1.62 15.89 15.28
CA ASP A 87 2.09 14.58 14.75
C ASP A 87 3.21 14.73 13.69
N VAL A 88 3.91 15.87 13.68
CA VAL A 88 4.89 16.25 12.67
C VAL A 88 6.19 16.65 13.35
N ASN A 89 7.32 16.17 12.84
CA ASN A 89 8.63 16.67 13.22
C ASN A 89 9.02 17.86 12.33
N ALA A 90 9.59 18.88 12.92
CA ALA A 90 10.03 20.07 12.19
C ALA A 90 11.49 20.42 12.50
N MET A 91 12.20 20.95 11.50
CA MET A 91 13.55 21.47 11.62
C MET A 91 13.68 22.71 10.77
N LEU A 92 14.18 23.79 11.36
CA LEU A 92 14.54 25.01 10.65
C LEU A 92 16.07 25.17 10.68
N VAL A 93 16.65 25.34 9.50
CA VAL A 93 18.08 25.59 9.33
C VAL A 93 18.26 27.00 8.77
N ASN A 94 18.90 27.86 9.54
CA ASN A 94 19.20 29.23 9.11
C ASN A 94 20.53 29.33 8.38
N PRO A 95 20.74 30.36 7.54
CA PRO A 95 21.99 30.60 6.83
C PRO A 95 23.23 30.69 7.74
N GLY A 96 23.05 31.14 8.99
CA GLY A 96 24.09 31.21 10.02
C GLY A 96 24.36 29.90 10.77
N GLN A 97 23.89 28.77 10.26
CA GLN A 97 24.02 27.44 10.86
C GLN A 97 23.30 27.24 12.21
N SER A 98 22.44 28.17 12.65
CA SER A 98 21.57 27.89 13.77
C SER A 98 20.48 26.91 13.34
N ILE A 99 20.30 25.83 14.12
CA ILE A 99 19.35 24.77 13.84
C ILE A 99 18.34 24.74 14.98
N TYR A 100 17.06 24.89 14.64
CA TYR A 100 15.94 24.71 15.55
C TYR A 100 15.21 23.43 15.21
N THR A 101 15.01 22.55 16.17
CA THR A 101 14.38 21.26 15.95
C THR A 101 13.27 21.00 16.95
N ALA A 102 12.13 20.52 16.46
CA ALA A 102 11.10 19.93 17.27
C ALA A 102 10.85 18.51 16.76
N GLN A 103 11.11 17.53 17.60
CA GLN A 103 11.00 16.11 17.25
C GLN A 103 10.15 15.39 18.29
N GLN A 104 9.35 14.46 17.83
CA GLN A 104 8.65 13.57 18.72
C GLN A 104 9.63 12.60 19.40
N PRO A 105 9.35 12.15 20.63
CA PRO A 105 10.18 11.18 21.32
C PRO A 105 10.38 9.92 20.48
N GLY A 106 11.65 9.55 20.29
CA GLY A 106 12.02 8.36 19.52
C GLY A 106 11.97 8.50 17.99
N GLN A 107 11.71 9.72 17.48
CA GLN A 107 11.76 9.99 16.04
C GLN A 107 12.85 11.01 15.73
N THR A 108 13.69 10.72 14.73
CA THR A 108 14.69 11.65 14.20
C THR A 108 14.28 12.04 12.80
N LEU A 109 14.45 13.33 12.46
CA LEU A 109 14.18 13.80 11.11
C LEU A 109 15.32 13.35 10.17
N PRO A 110 15.03 12.51 9.15
CA PRO A 110 16.06 11.96 8.28
C PRO A 110 16.48 13.01 7.24
N VAL A 111 17.69 13.55 7.37
CA VAL A 111 18.27 14.50 6.41
C VAL A 111 19.13 13.75 5.40
N GLY A 112 18.64 13.61 4.16
CA GLY A 112 19.37 12.96 3.06
C GLY A 112 19.97 13.95 2.07
N ALA A 113 20.40 13.44 0.92
CA ALA A 113 21.05 14.24 -0.12
C ALA A 113 20.14 15.34 -0.69
N ALA A 114 18.86 15.03 -0.90
CA ALA A 114 17.89 15.97 -1.44
C ALA A 114 17.59 17.13 -0.47
N GLU A 115 17.41 16.83 0.83
CA GLU A 115 17.21 17.85 1.86
C GLU A 115 18.47 18.71 2.02
N LYS A 116 19.65 18.13 1.98
CA LYS A 116 20.93 18.89 1.97
C LYS A 116 21.06 19.80 0.76
N ALA A 117 20.57 19.39 -0.41
CA ALA A 117 20.55 20.24 -1.60
C ALA A 117 19.62 21.47 -1.41
N VAL A 118 18.47 21.29 -0.73
CA VAL A 118 17.59 22.42 -0.35
C VAL A 118 18.30 23.36 0.64
N ILE A 119 18.97 22.80 1.65
CA ILE A 119 19.71 23.60 2.66
C ILE A 119 20.82 24.39 1.98
N ARG A 120 21.55 23.81 1.03
CA ARG A 120 22.59 24.53 0.26
C ARG A 120 22.04 25.54 -0.76
N GLY A 121 20.74 25.46 -1.06
CA GLY A 121 20.08 26.32 -2.01
C GLY A 121 20.16 25.90 -3.46
N GLU A 122 20.57 24.67 -3.70
CA GLU A 122 20.58 24.05 -5.03
C GLU A 122 19.17 23.69 -5.51
N LEU A 123 18.26 23.41 -4.56
CA LEU A 123 16.86 23.11 -4.82
C LEU A 123 15.96 24.01 -3.99
N PHE A 124 14.82 24.40 -4.55
CA PHE A 124 13.82 25.19 -3.84
C PHE A 124 12.94 24.32 -2.92
N MET A 125 12.62 23.12 -3.36
CA MET A 125 11.78 22.18 -2.62
C MET A 125 12.20 20.74 -2.93
N SER A 126 12.10 19.89 -1.91
CA SER A 126 12.28 18.44 -2.05
C SER A 126 11.18 17.70 -1.30
N ARG A 127 10.71 16.62 -1.90
CA ARG A 127 9.78 15.66 -1.27
C ARG A 127 10.39 14.28 -1.36
N ARG A 128 10.54 13.59 -0.24
CA ARG A 128 11.11 12.26 -0.20
C ARG A 128 10.38 11.36 0.79
N THR A 129 10.19 10.11 0.39
CA THR A 129 9.75 9.04 1.29
C THR A 129 10.99 8.29 1.76
N THR A 130 11.13 8.16 3.07
CA THR A 130 12.04 7.25 3.72
C THR A 130 11.25 6.04 4.23
N ALA A 131 11.91 4.99 4.70
CA ALA A 131 11.24 3.78 5.17
C ALA A 131 10.05 4.05 6.11
N ASP A 132 10.20 4.98 7.06
CA ASP A 132 9.23 5.25 8.13
C ASP A 132 8.60 6.64 8.06
N GLN A 133 9.07 7.54 7.19
CA GLN A 133 8.67 8.94 7.21
C GLN A 133 8.56 9.56 5.82
N ARG A 134 7.60 10.46 5.66
CA ARG A 134 7.51 11.38 4.52
C ARG A 134 8.13 12.70 4.91
N VAL A 135 9.09 13.18 4.12
CA VAL A 135 9.86 14.41 4.38
C VAL A 135 9.55 15.43 3.29
N LEU A 136 9.24 16.66 3.71
CA LEU A 136 9.11 17.83 2.87
C LEU A 136 10.17 18.86 3.31
N ALA A 137 11.02 19.28 2.40
CA ALA A 137 11.97 20.36 2.62
C ALA A 137 11.65 21.52 1.69
N ILE A 138 11.58 22.74 2.23
CA ILE A 138 11.28 23.97 1.49
C ILE A 138 12.31 25.04 1.86
N ARG A 139 12.85 25.72 0.85
CA ARG A 139 13.69 26.89 1.05
C ARG A 139 12.81 28.14 1.18
N LEU A 140 13.06 28.93 2.21
CA LEU A 140 12.38 30.20 2.46
C LEU A 140 13.11 31.36 1.74
N THR A 141 12.40 32.48 1.53
CA THR A 141 12.92 33.66 0.87
C THR A 141 14.06 34.36 1.66
N ASN A 142 14.11 34.16 2.96
CA ASN A 142 15.20 34.65 3.83
C ASN A 142 16.47 33.77 3.79
N GLY A 143 16.50 32.74 2.93
CA GLY A 143 17.63 31.82 2.80
C GLY A 143 17.60 30.67 3.79
N SER A 144 16.69 30.65 4.77
CA SER A 144 16.50 29.53 5.70
C SER A 144 15.83 28.35 4.99
N SER A 145 15.96 27.16 5.54
CA SER A 145 15.30 25.95 5.01
C SER A 145 14.45 25.30 6.10
N LEU A 146 13.17 25.13 5.79
CA LEU A 146 12.20 24.46 6.66
C LEU A 146 12.05 23.01 6.20
N LEU A 147 12.34 22.08 7.09
CA LEU A 147 12.17 20.64 6.88
C LEU A 147 11.06 20.17 7.80
N ILE A 148 10.09 19.46 7.24
CA ILE A 148 8.97 18.87 7.99
C ILE A 148 8.86 17.41 7.62
N SER A 149 8.67 16.55 8.62
CA SER A 149 8.42 15.12 8.35
C SER A 149 7.26 14.59 9.17
N LYS A 150 6.57 13.61 8.60
CA LYS A 150 5.47 12.87 9.24
C LYS A 150 5.76 11.38 9.18
N SER A 151 5.47 10.69 10.29
CA SER A 151 5.60 9.22 10.36
C SER A 151 4.56 8.54 9.45
N LEU A 152 5.01 7.54 8.70
CA LEU A 152 4.16 6.68 7.86
C LEU A 152 3.63 5.46 8.63
N LYS A 153 4.13 5.18 9.83
CA LYS A 153 3.72 4.00 10.62
C LYS A 153 2.20 3.86 10.81
N PRO A 154 1.45 4.94 11.14
CA PRO A 154 -0.01 4.84 11.23
C PRO A 154 -0.65 4.48 9.90
N THR A 155 -0.16 5.07 8.81
CA THR A 155 -0.65 4.83 7.45
C THR A 155 -0.35 3.39 7.00
N GLU A 156 0.85 2.89 7.26
CA GLU A 156 1.24 1.51 6.96
C GLU A 156 0.40 0.50 7.76
N ALA A 157 0.08 0.80 9.01
CA ALA A 157 -0.81 -0.04 9.82
C ALA A 157 -2.22 -0.14 9.20
N VAL A 158 -2.77 0.98 8.73
CA VAL A 158 -4.06 1.01 8.01
C VAL A 158 -3.98 0.22 6.71
N MET A 159 -2.92 0.42 5.92
CA MET A 159 -2.72 -0.30 4.66
C MET A 159 -2.57 -1.80 4.86
N ASN A 160 -1.85 -2.21 5.90
CA ASN A 160 -1.72 -3.63 6.24
C ASN A 160 -3.06 -4.25 6.66
N LYS A 161 -3.84 -3.54 7.49
CA LYS A 161 -5.20 -3.96 7.86
C LYS A 161 -6.11 -4.08 6.62
N LEU A 162 -6.05 -3.10 5.71
CA LEU A 162 -6.80 -3.14 4.46
C LEU A 162 -6.43 -4.36 3.61
N ARG A 163 -5.13 -4.67 3.48
CA ARG A 163 -4.65 -5.86 2.76
C ARG A 163 -5.27 -7.13 3.32
N TRP A 164 -5.27 -7.30 4.64
CA TRP A 164 -5.86 -8.46 5.29
C TRP A 164 -7.37 -8.56 5.06
N VAL A 165 -8.10 -7.44 5.17
CA VAL A 165 -9.54 -7.39 4.89
C VAL A 165 -9.84 -7.80 3.45
N LEU A 166 -9.10 -7.27 2.48
CA LEU A 166 -9.29 -7.61 1.06
C LEU A 166 -8.99 -9.09 0.79
N LEU A 167 -7.95 -9.67 1.41
CA LEU A 167 -7.64 -11.09 1.29
C LEU A 167 -8.74 -11.98 1.88
N ILE A 168 -9.24 -11.65 3.07
CA ILE A 168 -10.29 -12.44 3.73
C ILE A 168 -11.60 -12.34 2.95
N VAL A 169 -12.05 -11.14 2.62
CA VAL A 169 -13.31 -10.92 1.89
C VAL A 169 -13.23 -11.54 0.49
N GLY A 170 -12.12 -11.32 -0.24
CA GLY A 170 -11.90 -11.93 -1.55
C GLY A 170 -11.86 -13.46 -1.50
N GLY A 171 -11.22 -14.02 -0.47
CA GLY A 171 -11.20 -15.46 -0.24
C GLY A 171 -12.59 -16.05 0.05
N ILE A 172 -13.37 -15.41 0.93
CA ILE A 172 -14.75 -15.84 1.24
C ILE A 172 -15.63 -15.77 0.00
N LEU A 173 -15.58 -14.66 -0.75
CA LEU A 173 -16.34 -14.52 -1.99
C LEU A 173 -15.98 -15.60 -3.00
N SER A 174 -14.68 -15.90 -3.16
CA SER A 174 -14.22 -16.98 -4.03
C SER A 174 -14.75 -18.34 -3.57
N LEU A 175 -14.77 -18.63 -2.27
CA LEU A 175 -15.31 -19.89 -1.72
C LEU A 175 -16.83 -20.00 -1.94
N ILE A 176 -17.60 -18.95 -1.77
CA ILE A 176 -19.05 -18.94 -2.03
C ILE A 176 -19.34 -19.27 -3.50
N HIS A 177 -18.63 -18.63 -4.43
CA HIS A 177 -18.79 -18.91 -5.87
C HIS A 177 -18.37 -20.33 -6.26
N ILE A 178 -17.47 -20.97 -5.49
CA ILE A 178 -17.09 -22.36 -5.70
C ILE A 178 -18.19 -23.32 -5.25
N SER A 179 -18.91 -23.01 -4.18
CA SER A 179 -19.93 -23.89 -3.59
C SER A 179 -21.30 -23.82 -4.27
N GLU A 180 -21.66 -22.69 -4.87
CA GLU A 180 -22.98 -22.51 -5.51
C GLU A 180 -23.26 -23.45 -6.71
N PRO A 181 -22.35 -23.66 -7.68
CA PRO A 181 -22.64 -24.50 -8.83
C PRO A 181 -22.82 -25.98 -8.47
N THR A 182 -22.23 -26.44 -7.38
CA THR A 182 -22.43 -27.82 -6.88
C THR A 182 -23.83 -28.04 -6.35
N ARG A 183 -24.42 -27.09 -5.66
CA ARG A 183 -25.82 -27.16 -5.18
C ARG A 183 -26.85 -27.15 -6.32
N GLN A 184 -26.65 -26.32 -7.35
CA GLN A 184 -27.56 -26.27 -8.51
C GLN A 184 -27.53 -27.58 -9.30
N ALA A 185 -26.37 -28.24 -9.42
CA ALA A 185 -26.26 -29.53 -10.06
C ALA A 185 -27.07 -30.63 -9.31
N GLU A 186 -26.99 -30.67 -7.98
CA GLU A 186 -27.73 -31.64 -7.16
C GLU A 186 -29.25 -31.43 -7.25
N ILE A 187 -29.72 -30.18 -7.23
CA ILE A 187 -31.16 -29.88 -7.38
C ILE A 187 -31.68 -30.28 -8.75
N SER A 188 -30.91 -30.05 -9.82
CA SER A 188 -31.27 -30.47 -11.18
C SER A 188 -31.40 -31.98 -11.32
N TYR A 189 -30.51 -32.76 -10.68
CA TYR A 189 -30.59 -34.19 -10.66
C TYR A 189 -31.80 -34.70 -9.87
N ALA A 190 -32.11 -34.12 -8.73
CA ALA A 190 -33.25 -34.48 -7.90
C ALA A 190 -34.59 -34.23 -8.64
N VAL A 191 -34.73 -33.09 -9.32
CA VAL A 191 -35.91 -32.76 -10.14
C VAL A 191 -36.06 -33.68 -11.34
N PHE A 192 -34.95 -34.04 -11.99
CA PHE A 192 -34.99 -34.98 -13.12
C PHE A 192 -35.39 -36.39 -12.72
N CYS A 193 -34.96 -36.86 -11.55
CA CYS A 193 -35.35 -38.19 -11.01
C CYS A 193 -36.83 -38.22 -10.61
N LEU A 194 -37.40 -37.11 -10.09
CA LEU A 194 -38.82 -37.01 -9.74
C LEU A 194 -39.73 -36.99 -10.97
N LYS A 195 -39.32 -36.44 -12.10
CA LYS A 195 -40.10 -36.38 -13.35
C LYS A 195 -40.14 -37.69 -14.12
N LYS A 196 -39.34 -38.70 -13.76
CA LYS A 196 -39.26 -39.99 -14.44
C LYS A 196 -40.08 -41.07 -13.72
N LYS A 197 -40.78 -40.75 -12.66
CA LYS A 197 -41.75 -41.58 -11.96
C LYS A 197 -43.16 -41.17 -12.33
#